data_6629c01bf136223345fd4a9caa132527
#
_entry.id   6629c01bf136223345fd4a9caa132527
#
_cell.length_a   1.000
_cell.length_b   1.000
_cell.length_c   1.000
_cell.angle_alpha   90.00
_cell.angle_beta   90.00
_cell.angle_gamma   90.00
#
_symmetry.space_group_name_H-M   'P 1'
#
loop_
_entity.id
_entity.type
_entity.pdbx_description
1 polymer ?
#
loop_
_entity_poly.entity_id
_entity_poly.type
_entity_poly.pdbx_seq_one_letter_code
_entity_poly.pdbx_strand_id
1 'polypeptide(L)'
;MTNPVSGRFPFAVLFDMDGVIVDSNPYHKVALRDFCVQHGYDLTEEDLRTKIYGRTNRGWITALFGDIPEETLRTYADEKEALYRKLFEQDIKPVTGLVDFLDSLDQHSIARGIGTSAPRENVDFTLGRTGLSKYFEVILDESFVSRGKPDPEIYLKTAAALGYPATACFVVEDSMAGVESGLASGA
;
A
#
# COMPACT_ATOMS: atom_id res chain seq x y z
N MET A 1 0.49 -8.76 -30.80
CA MET A 1 -0.02 -7.37 -30.68
C MET A 1 -1.51 -7.49 -30.39
N THR A 2 -1.90 -7.37 -29.13
CA THR A 2 -3.31 -7.37 -28.72
C THR A 2 -3.91 -6.02 -29.07
N ASN A 3 -4.97 -6.01 -29.88
CA ASN A 3 -5.73 -4.79 -30.18
C ASN A 3 -6.17 -4.12 -28.89
N PRO A 4 -5.99 -2.79 -28.69
CA PRO A 4 -6.59 -2.10 -27.58
C PRO A 4 -8.11 -2.27 -27.66
N VAL A 5 -8.73 -2.59 -26.53
CA VAL A 5 -10.18 -2.61 -26.40
C VAL A 5 -10.68 -1.24 -26.83
N SER A 6 -11.49 -1.19 -27.89
CA SER A 6 -11.97 0.05 -28.52
C SER A 6 -12.61 0.96 -27.46
N GLY A 7 -12.02 2.14 -27.25
CA GLY A 7 -12.52 3.18 -26.33
C GLY A 7 -11.70 3.38 -25.03
N ARG A 8 -10.69 2.57 -24.74
CA ARG A 8 -9.81 2.79 -23.60
C ARG A 8 -8.54 3.57 -23.98
N PHE A 9 -8.04 4.38 -23.07
CA PHE A 9 -6.75 5.06 -23.22
C PHE A 9 -5.61 4.04 -23.35
N PRO A 10 -4.49 4.38 -24.04
CA PRO A 10 -3.41 3.41 -24.30
C PRO A 10 -2.56 3.08 -23.06
N PHE A 11 -2.86 3.66 -21.91
CA PHE A 11 -2.15 3.41 -20.66
C PHE A 11 -3.12 3.38 -19.45
N ALA A 12 -2.64 2.84 -18.33
CA ALA A 12 -3.31 2.84 -17.04
C ALA A 12 -2.43 3.49 -15.97
N VAL A 13 -3.04 3.88 -14.83
CA VAL A 13 -2.32 4.40 -13.66
C VAL A 13 -2.53 3.45 -12.48
N LEU A 14 -1.43 3.02 -11.89
CA LEU A 14 -1.38 2.14 -10.73
C LEU A 14 -0.93 2.95 -9.52
N PHE A 15 -1.68 2.88 -8.46
CA PHE A 15 -1.40 3.65 -7.24
C PHE A 15 -0.98 2.71 -6.12
N ASP A 16 0.04 3.08 -5.35
CA ASP A 16 0.12 2.62 -3.98
C ASP A 16 -0.96 3.31 -3.14
N MET A 17 -1.13 2.90 -1.90
CA MET A 17 -2.15 3.45 -1.01
C MET A 17 -1.55 4.37 0.05
N ASP A 18 -0.65 3.84 0.87
CA ASP A 18 -0.06 4.55 2.00
C ASP A 18 0.97 5.57 1.52
N GLY A 19 0.84 6.84 1.95
CA GLY A 19 1.67 7.94 1.45
C GLY A 19 1.28 8.47 0.07
N VAL A 20 0.41 7.79 -0.69
CA VAL A 20 -0.03 8.17 -2.03
C VAL A 20 -1.50 8.58 -2.05
N ILE A 21 -2.40 7.74 -1.59
CA ILE A 21 -3.85 8.04 -1.50
C ILE A 21 -4.15 8.83 -0.23
N VAL A 22 -3.53 8.44 0.87
CA VAL A 22 -3.63 9.08 2.18
C VAL A 22 -2.23 9.26 2.78
N ASP A 23 -2.02 10.33 3.54
CA ASP A 23 -0.76 10.55 4.29
C ASP A 23 -0.80 9.78 5.62
N SER A 24 -0.65 8.46 5.53
CA SER A 24 -0.74 7.51 6.64
C SER A 24 0.57 7.24 7.35
N ASN A 25 1.71 7.50 6.71
CA ASN A 25 3.04 7.18 7.21
C ASN A 25 3.35 7.70 8.63
N PRO A 26 2.96 8.95 9.02
CA PRO A 26 3.14 9.42 10.39
C PRO A 26 2.40 8.57 11.42
N TYR A 27 1.19 8.11 11.08
CA TYR A 27 0.34 7.30 11.97
C TYR A 27 0.86 5.87 12.10
N HIS A 28 1.38 5.28 11.02
CA HIS A 28 2.08 4.00 11.10
C HIS A 28 3.29 4.05 12.02
N LYS A 29 4.07 5.14 11.97
CA LYS A 29 5.23 5.33 12.86
C LYS A 29 4.81 5.42 14.34
N VAL A 30 3.75 6.17 14.65
CA VAL A 30 3.23 6.28 16.03
C VAL A 30 2.69 4.94 16.49
N ALA A 31 1.83 4.29 15.70
CA ALA A 31 1.26 2.98 16.04
C ALA A 31 2.35 1.94 16.32
N LEU A 32 3.41 1.94 15.52
CA LEU A 32 4.52 1.02 15.67
C LEU A 32 5.31 1.27 16.96
N ARG A 33 5.58 2.54 17.28
CA ARG A 33 6.24 2.92 18.53
C ARG A 33 5.39 2.52 19.75
N ASP A 34 4.09 2.85 19.71
CA ASP A 34 3.16 2.52 20.79
C ASP A 34 3.07 1.01 21.01
N PHE A 35 2.99 0.24 19.93
CA PHE A 35 3.02 -1.22 19.97
C PHE A 35 4.31 -1.73 20.63
N CYS A 36 5.47 -1.22 20.21
CA CYS A 36 6.76 -1.61 20.80
C CYS A 36 6.80 -1.33 22.30
N VAL A 37 6.37 -0.14 22.75
CA VAL A 37 6.32 0.23 24.16
C VAL A 37 5.39 -0.69 24.96
N GLN A 38 4.20 -1.02 24.42
CA GLN A 38 3.25 -1.94 25.06
C GLN A 38 3.84 -3.35 25.26
N HIS A 39 4.72 -3.77 24.35
CA HIS A 39 5.42 -5.05 24.43
C HIS A 39 6.81 -4.99 25.12
N GLY A 40 7.09 -3.89 25.84
CA GLY A 40 8.30 -3.75 26.66
C GLY A 40 9.56 -3.31 25.91
N TYR A 41 9.43 -2.82 24.69
CA TYR A 41 10.52 -2.30 23.87
C TYR A 41 10.47 -0.77 23.81
N ASP A 42 11.46 -0.11 24.40
CA ASP A 42 11.66 1.35 24.25
C ASP A 42 12.76 1.57 23.19
N LEU A 43 12.34 1.70 21.94
CA LEU A 43 13.22 1.81 20.79
C LEU A 43 13.57 3.27 20.50
N THR A 44 14.85 3.51 20.27
CA THR A 44 15.30 4.81 19.76
C THR A 44 14.85 5.02 18.30
N GLU A 45 14.87 6.26 17.83
CA GLU A 45 14.57 6.55 16.41
C GLU A 45 15.54 5.82 15.46
N GLU A 46 16.79 5.65 15.87
CA GLU A 46 17.80 4.88 15.10
C GLU A 46 17.43 3.39 15.04
N ASP A 47 16.95 2.79 16.15
CA ASP A 47 16.45 1.41 16.14
C ASP A 47 15.25 1.25 15.23
N LEU A 48 14.28 2.18 15.30
CA LEU A 48 13.11 2.17 14.45
C LEU A 48 13.50 2.26 12.97
N ARG A 49 14.41 3.18 12.63
CA ARG A 49 14.89 3.38 11.27
C ARG A 49 15.63 2.18 10.71
N THR A 50 16.47 1.53 11.50
CA THR A 50 17.34 0.43 11.04
C THR A 50 16.68 -0.94 11.09
N LYS A 51 15.78 -1.17 12.06
CA LYS A 51 15.21 -2.49 12.32
C LYS A 51 13.77 -2.63 11.83
N ILE A 52 13.02 -1.53 11.65
CA ILE A 52 11.57 -1.57 11.55
C ILE A 52 11.03 -0.87 10.30
N TYR A 53 11.32 0.43 10.11
CA TYR A 53 10.70 1.19 9.04
C TYR A 53 10.98 0.60 7.65
N GLY A 54 9.95 0.60 6.79
CA GLY A 54 10.02 0.06 5.44
C GLY A 54 10.00 -1.47 5.33
N ARG A 55 9.81 -2.18 6.45
CA ARG A 55 9.67 -3.65 6.46
C ARG A 55 8.20 -4.05 6.48
N THR A 56 7.92 -5.24 5.95
CA THR A 56 6.62 -5.89 6.13
C THR A 56 6.37 -6.21 7.61
N ASN A 57 5.12 -6.45 8.01
CA ASN A 57 4.78 -6.83 9.38
C ASN A 57 5.62 -8.04 9.84
N ARG A 58 5.71 -9.10 9.04
CA ARG A 58 6.59 -10.24 9.32
C ARG A 58 8.05 -9.83 9.52
N GLY A 59 8.55 -8.96 8.64
CA GLY A 59 9.96 -8.55 8.65
C GLY A 59 10.37 -7.82 9.93
N TRP A 60 9.58 -6.84 10.38
CA TRP A 60 9.90 -6.11 11.60
C TRP A 60 9.57 -6.89 12.87
N ILE A 61 8.48 -7.69 12.88
CA ILE A 61 8.13 -8.54 14.03
C ILE A 61 9.24 -9.56 14.27
N THR A 62 9.69 -10.27 13.23
CA THR A 62 10.79 -11.23 13.38
C THR A 62 12.09 -10.56 13.79
N ALA A 63 12.40 -9.36 13.29
CA ALA A 63 13.59 -8.61 13.68
C ALA A 63 13.58 -8.21 15.16
N LEU A 64 12.41 -7.98 15.75
CA LEU A 64 12.27 -7.52 17.13
C LEU A 64 12.08 -8.66 18.14
N PHE A 65 11.24 -9.63 17.78
CA PHE A 65 10.81 -10.72 18.69
C PHE A 65 11.51 -12.06 18.39
N GLY A 66 12.28 -12.15 17.31
CA GLY A 66 12.90 -13.40 16.87
C GLY A 66 11.91 -14.34 16.19
N ASP A 67 12.24 -15.65 16.24
CA ASP A 67 11.37 -16.68 15.67
C ASP A 67 10.25 -17.02 16.66
N ILE A 68 9.06 -16.54 16.38
CA ILE A 68 7.85 -16.73 17.19
C ILE A 68 6.82 -17.54 16.39
N PRO A 69 5.84 -18.19 17.07
CA PRO A 69 4.78 -18.93 16.40
C PRO A 69 3.99 -18.05 15.42
N GLU A 70 3.59 -18.63 14.29
CA GLU A 70 2.86 -17.93 13.23
C GLU A 70 1.58 -17.24 13.74
N GLU A 71 0.86 -17.88 14.66
CA GLU A 71 -0.34 -17.30 15.30
C GLU A 71 -0.01 -16.02 16.09
N THR A 72 1.10 -16.04 16.85
CA THR A 72 1.57 -14.87 17.61
C THR A 72 1.99 -13.75 16.66
N LEU A 73 2.68 -14.09 15.57
CA LEU A 73 3.09 -13.11 14.56
C LEU A 73 1.88 -12.39 13.96
N ARG A 74 0.84 -13.16 13.59
CA ARG A 74 -0.42 -12.58 13.08
C ARG A 74 -1.10 -11.69 14.12
N THR A 75 -1.20 -12.16 15.36
CA THR A 75 -1.79 -11.37 16.46
C THR A 75 -1.06 -10.03 16.62
N TYR A 76 0.26 -10.02 16.59
CA TYR A 76 1.06 -8.78 16.72
C TYR A 76 0.88 -7.85 15.51
N ALA A 77 0.81 -8.41 14.31
CA ALA A 77 0.52 -7.63 13.12
C ALA A 77 -0.87 -6.97 13.21
N ASP A 78 -1.89 -7.75 13.55
CA ASP A 78 -3.27 -7.28 13.67
C ASP A 78 -3.42 -6.21 14.76
N GLU A 79 -2.75 -6.38 15.91
CA GLU A 79 -2.73 -5.42 17.02
C GLU A 79 -2.12 -4.09 16.59
N LYS A 80 -0.95 -4.11 15.94
CA LYS A 80 -0.31 -2.89 15.42
C LYS A 80 -1.17 -2.21 14.36
N GLU A 81 -1.77 -2.95 13.43
CA GLU A 81 -2.63 -2.38 12.40
C GLU A 81 -3.94 -1.81 12.99
N ALA A 82 -4.48 -2.43 14.04
CA ALA A 82 -5.63 -1.87 14.76
C ALA A 82 -5.29 -0.55 15.46
N LEU A 83 -4.10 -0.44 16.07
CA LEU A 83 -3.61 0.82 16.64
C LEU A 83 -3.49 1.91 15.57
N TYR A 84 -2.90 1.58 14.42
CA TYR A 84 -2.81 2.50 13.29
C TYR A 84 -4.19 3.03 12.87
N ARG A 85 -5.16 2.15 12.61
CA ARG A 85 -6.51 2.57 12.20
C ARG A 85 -7.17 3.46 13.24
N LYS A 86 -7.03 3.13 14.53
CA LYS A 86 -7.56 3.94 15.63
C LYS A 86 -6.94 5.33 15.69
N LEU A 87 -5.63 5.45 15.50
CA LEU A 87 -4.91 6.72 15.53
C LEU A 87 -5.28 7.60 14.34
N PHE A 88 -5.44 6.99 13.15
CA PHE A 88 -5.68 7.72 11.90
C PHE A 88 -7.15 8.07 11.67
N GLU A 89 -8.09 7.44 12.38
CA GLU A 89 -9.54 7.50 12.12
C GLU A 89 -10.10 8.93 12.02
N GLN A 90 -9.62 9.85 12.83
CA GLN A 90 -10.13 11.22 12.90
C GLN A 90 -9.51 12.15 11.86
N ASP A 91 -8.33 11.81 11.36
CA ASP A 91 -7.54 12.69 10.49
C ASP A 91 -7.49 12.19 9.04
N ILE A 92 -8.04 10.99 8.78
CA ILE A 92 -7.95 10.36 7.47
C ILE A 92 -8.66 11.20 6.40
N LYS A 93 -7.88 11.59 5.41
CA LYS A 93 -8.35 12.33 4.23
C LYS A 93 -7.44 12.04 3.03
N PRO A 94 -7.96 12.20 1.81
CA PRO A 94 -7.14 12.09 0.61
C PRO A 94 -5.98 13.09 0.61
N VAL A 95 -4.86 12.68 0.03
CA VAL A 95 -3.74 13.60 -0.26
C VAL A 95 -4.25 14.77 -1.09
N THR A 96 -3.75 15.97 -0.80
CA THR A 96 -4.17 17.20 -1.47
C THR A 96 -3.98 17.09 -2.99
N GLY A 97 -5.03 17.38 -3.76
CA GLY A 97 -5.03 17.32 -5.22
C GLY A 97 -5.34 15.93 -5.79
N LEU A 98 -5.36 14.88 -4.97
CA LEU A 98 -5.63 13.52 -5.45
C LEU A 98 -7.02 13.40 -6.08
N VAL A 99 -8.05 13.95 -5.44
CA VAL A 99 -9.43 13.84 -5.94
C VAL A 99 -9.56 14.52 -7.31
N ASP A 100 -9.00 15.71 -7.47
CA ASP A 100 -9.00 16.43 -8.75
C ASP A 100 -8.26 15.64 -9.84
N PHE A 101 -7.16 14.97 -9.46
CA PHE A 101 -6.42 14.10 -10.38
C PHE A 101 -7.23 12.86 -10.77
N LEU A 102 -7.88 12.20 -9.81
CA LEU A 102 -8.74 11.04 -10.07
C LEU A 102 -9.94 11.42 -10.95
N ASP A 103 -10.55 12.57 -10.70
CA ASP A 103 -11.66 13.12 -11.53
C ASP A 103 -11.16 13.38 -12.97
N SER A 104 -9.97 13.91 -13.13
CA SER A 104 -9.35 14.10 -14.45
C SER A 104 -9.11 12.79 -15.18
N LEU A 105 -8.58 11.76 -14.48
CA LEU A 105 -8.40 10.43 -15.06
C LEU A 105 -9.74 9.81 -15.48
N ASP A 106 -10.78 10.02 -14.67
CA ASP A 106 -12.13 9.53 -14.94
C ASP A 106 -12.75 10.17 -16.20
N GLN A 107 -12.67 11.50 -16.31
CA GLN A 107 -13.13 12.26 -17.47
C GLN A 107 -12.50 11.79 -18.78
N HIS A 108 -11.25 11.31 -18.71
CA HIS A 108 -10.50 10.79 -19.86
C HIS A 108 -10.62 9.27 -20.02
N SER A 109 -11.42 8.59 -19.19
CA SER A 109 -11.59 7.13 -19.21
C SER A 109 -10.24 6.38 -19.10
N ILE A 110 -9.31 6.92 -18.30
CA ILE A 110 -8.02 6.29 -18.01
C ILE A 110 -8.22 5.26 -16.89
N ALA A 111 -7.86 4.00 -17.15
CA ALA A 111 -7.99 2.91 -16.19
C ALA A 111 -7.09 3.12 -14.97
N ARG A 112 -7.60 2.77 -13.78
CA ARG A 112 -6.92 2.99 -12.50
C ARG A 112 -7.04 1.77 -11.61
N GLY A 113 -5.93 1.43 -10.93
CA GLY A 113 -5.92 0.36 -9.94
C GLY A 113 -5.03 0.70 -8.75
N ILE A 114 -5.29 0.03 -7.64
CA ILE A 114 -4.45 0.06 -6.44
C ILE A 114 -3.67 -1.25 -6.34
N GLY A 115 -2.36 -1.14 -6.10
CA GLY A 115 -1.48 -2.26 -5.76
C GLY A 115 -0.67 -1.90 -4.51
N THR A 116 -1.13 -2.35 -3.35
CA THR A 116 -0.57 -1.98 -2.04
C THR A 116 0.00 -3.16 -1.27
N SER A 117 0.93 -2.88 -0.37
CA SER A 117 1.44 -3.83 0.63
C SER A 117 0.63 -3.83 1.94
N ALA A 118 -0.44 -3.05 2.00
CA ALA A 118 -1.32 -2.99 3.16
C ALA A 118 -2.18 -4.27 3.27
N PRO A 119 -2.55 -4.71 4.48
CA PRO A 119 -3.54 -5.75 4.68
C PRO A 119 -4.93 -5.27 4.29
N ARG A 120 -5.82 -6.22 4.00
CA ARG A 120 -7.18 -5.97 3.52
C ARG A 120 -7.97 -5.01 4.42
N GLU A 121 -7.85 -5.17 5.73
CA GLU A 121 -8.54 -4.34 6.72
C GLU A 121 -8.15 -2.85 6.63
N ASN A 122 -6.88 -2.56 6.31
CA ASN A 122 -6.43 -1.19 6.09
C ASN A 122 -6.94 -0.61 4.77
N VAL A 123 -7.01 -1.44 3.73
CA VAL A 123 -7.60 -1.04 2.44
C VAL A 123 -9.08 -0.68 2.62
N ASP A 124 -9.84 -1.55 3.29
CA ASP A 124 -11.27 -1.32 3.54
C ASP A 124 -11.50 -0.09 4.43
N PHE A 125 -10.67 0.10 5.46
CA PHE A 125 -10.69 1.28 6.32
C PHE A 125 -10.42 2.55 5.50
N THR A 126 -9.33 2.58 4.74
CA THR A 126 -8.91 3.77 3.98
C THR A 126 -9.93 4.14 2.92
N LEU A 127 -10.33 3.19 2.09
CA LEU A 127 -11.26 3.47 0.99
C LEU A 127 -12.69 3.70 1.49
N GLY A 128 -13.09 3.04 2.58
CA GLY A 128 -14.40 3.27 3.21
C GLY A 128 -14.53 4.65 3.82
N ARG A 129 -13.47 5.14 4.52
CA ARG A 129 -13.47 6.46 5.15
C ARG A 129 -13.34 7.61 4.15
N THR A 130 -12.58 7.43 3.08
CA THR A 130 -12.35 8.46 2.07
C THR A 130 -13.40 8.46 0.95
N GLY A 131 -14.15 7.35 0.78
CA GLY A 131 -15.13 7.20 -0.30
C GLY A 131 -14.50 7.06 -1.69
N LEU A 132 -13.20 6.73 -1.75
CA LEU A 132 -12.43 6.70 -3.01
C LEU A 132 -12.54 5.39 -3.77
N SER A 133 -13.12 4.33 -3.22
CA SER A 133 -13.24 3.03 -3.88
C SER A 133 -13.87 3.12 -5.28
N LYS A 134 -14.79 4.06 -5.48
CA LYS A 134 -15.48 4.29 -6.75
C LYS A 134 -14.57 4.66 -7.93
N TYR A 135 -13.35 5.15 -7.65
CA TYR A 135 -12.40 5.54 -8.68
C TYR A 135 -11.55 4.39 -9.20
N PHE A 136 -11.49 3.25 -8.51
CA PHE A 136 -10.55 2.18 -8.83
C PHE A 136 -11.29 0.94 -9.34
N GLU A 137 -10.91 0.48 -10.54
CA GLU A 137 -11.46 -0.71 -11.17
C GLU A 137 -10.90 -2.00 -10.56
N VAL A 138 -9.65 -1.93 -10.07
CA VAL A 138 -8.90 -3.04 -9.47
C VAL A 138 -8.26 -2.56 -8.17
N ILE A 139 -8.38 -3.36 -7.11
CA ILE A 139 -7.73 -3.12 -5.82
C ILE A 139 -7.12 -4.43 -5.36
N LEU A 140 -5.78 -4.49 -5.33
CA LEU A 140 -5.02 -5.63 -4.85
C LEU A 140 -4.23 -5.24 -3.61
N ASP A 141 -4.41 -6.01 -2.56
CA ASP A 141 -3.73 -5.90 -1.27
C ASP A 141 -2.60 -6.95 -1.13
N GLU A 142 -1.93 -7.00 0.02
CA GLU A 142 -0.81 -7.93 0.26
C GLU A 142 -1.18 -9.41 0.08
N SER A 143 -2.44 -9.80 0.24
CA SER A 143 -2.88 -11.19 0.12
C SER A 143 -2.84 -11.74 -1.31
N PHE A 144 -2.75 -10.84 -2.29
CA PHE A 144 -2.68 -11.20 -3.71
C PHE A 144 -1.27 -11.57 -4.17
N VAL A 145 -0.24 -11.37 -3.36
CA VAL A 145 1.15 -11.60 -3.75
C VAL A 145 1.85 -12.59 -2.84
N SER A 146 2.81 -13.31 -3.41
CA SER A 146 3.70 -14.19 -2.65
C SER A 146 4.96 -13.46 -2.16
N ARG A 147 5.34 -12.40 -2.85
CA ARG A 147 6.49 -11.55 -2.53
C ARG A 147 6.08 -10.09 -2.55
N GLY A 148 6.31 -9.41 -1.43
CA GLY A 148 6.05 -7.98 -1.30
C GLY A 148 7.10 -7.12 -1.99
N LYS A 149 6.82 -5.81 -2.13
CA LYS A 149 7.78 -4.82 -2.63
C LYS A 149 9.13 -4.94 -1.92
N PRO A 150 10.25 -4.90 -2.64
CA PRO A 150 10.46 -4.40 -3.99
C PRO A 150 10.21 -5.41 -5.13
N ASP A 151 9.69 -6.62 -4.85
CA ASP A 151 9.29 -7.53 -5.93
C ASP A 151 8.17 -6.89 -6.78
N PRO A 152 8.22 -7.01 -8.12
CA PRO A 152 7.24 -6.38 -9.01
C PRO A 152 5.85 -7.03 -9.00
N GLU A 153 5.66 -8.14 -8.27
CA GLU A 153 4.48 -9.00 -8.39
C GLU A 153 3.16 -8.22 -8.25
N ILE A 154 3.09 -7.28 -7.28
CA ILE A 154 1.86 -6.52 -7.04
C ILE A 154 1.47 -5.65 -8.25
N TYR A 155 2.42 -4.94 -8.85
CA TYR A 155 2.14 -4.08 -10.00
C TYR A 155 1.92 -4.85 -11.28
N LEU A 156 2.63 -5.97 -11.49
CA LEU A 156 2.36 -6.89 -12.60
C LEU A 156 0.94 -7.44 -12.54
N LYS A 157 0.48 -7.88 -11.37
CA LYS A 157 -0.88 -8.40 -11.15
C LYS A 157 -1.93 -7.31 -11.30
N THR A 158 -1.70 -6.11 -10.77
CA THR A 158 -2.64 -4.99 -10.90
C THR A 158 -2.80 -4.56 -12.36
N ALA A 159 -1.70 -4.43 -13.11
CA ALA A 159 -1.73 -4.13 -14.54
C ALA A 159 -2.50 -5.20 -15.33
N ALA A 160 -2.19 -6.48 -15.10
CA ALA A 160 -2.85 -7.60 -15.75
C ALA A 160 -4.36 -7.65 -15.47
N ALA A 161 -4.77 -7.38 -14.21
CA ALA A 161 -6.18 -7.35 -13.83
C ALA A 161 -6.94 -6.19 -14.50
N LEU A 162 -6.28 -5.06 -14.78
CA LEU A 162 -6.81 -3.95 -15.57
C LEU A 162 -6.83 -4.25 -17.09
N GLY A 163 -6.15 -5.31 -17.53
CA GLY A 163 -6.02 -5.67 -18.94
C GLY A 163 -4.94 -4.89 -19.70
N TYR A 164 -3.93 -4.39 -19.00
CA TYR A 164 -2.80 -3.66 -19.56
C TYR A 164 -1.48 -4.41 -19.36
N PRO A 165 -0.53 -4.32 -20.32
CA PRO A 165 0.84 -4.71 -20.04
C PRO A 165 1.46 -3.68 -19.07
N ALA A 166 2.31 -4.11 -18.15
CA ALA A 166 2.92 -3.21 -17.18
C ALA A 166 3.71 -2.06 -17.84
N THR A 167 4.31 -2.33 -19.02
CA THR A 167 5.01 -1.32 -19.83
C THR A 167 4.11 -0.19 -20.37
N ALA A 168 2.80 -0.35 -20.30
CA ALA A 168 1.82 0.69 -20.60
C ALA A 168 1.14 1.24 -19.33
N CYS A 169 1.81 1.13 -18.18
CA CYS A 169 1.30 1.64 -16.92
C CYS A 169 2.25 2.68 -16.32
N PHE A 170 1.69 3.66 -15.62
CA PHE A 170 2.42 4.54 -14.71
C PHE A 170 2.16 4.07 -13.28
N VAL A 171 3.21 4.01 -12.47
CA VAL A 171 3.12 3.71 -11.04
C VAL A 171 3.31 4.99 -10.26
N VAL A 172 2.42 5.27 -9.29
CA VAL A 172 2.51 6.37 -8.34
C VAL A 172 2.85 5.79 -6.98
N GLU A 173 4.01 6.19 -6.45
CA GLU A 173 4.63 5.61 -5.25
C GLU A 173 5.39 6.65 -4.44
N ASP A 174 5.46 6.46 -3.10
CA ASP A 174 6.20 7.33 -2.17
C ASP A 174 7.43 6.65 -1.54
N SER A 175 7.50 5.31 -1.60
CA SER A 175 8.57 4.53 -0.97
C SER A 175 9.61 4.04 -1.96
N MET A 176 10.87 3.92 -1.51
CA MET A 176 11.95 3.36 -2.35
C MET A 176 11.66 1.94 -2.81
N ALA A 177 11.17 1.07 -1.90
CA ALA A 177 10.81 -0.31 -2.25
C ALA A 177 9.68 -0.37 -3.29
N GLY A 178 8.72 0.55 -3.19
CA GLY A 178 7.64 0.65 -4.16
C GLY A 178 8.10 1.18 -5.53
N VAL A 179 8.97 2.19 -5.54
CA VAL A 179 9.60 2.68 -6.79
C VAL A 179 10.41 1.58 -7.47
N GLU A 180 11.23 0.83 -6.72
CA GLU A 180 11.98 -0.32 -7.23
C GLU A 180 11.03 -1.39 -7.80
N SER A 181 9.92 -1.70 -7.11
CA SER A 181 8.89 -2.63 -7.57
C SER A 181 8.25 -2.15 -8.88
N GLY A 182 7.87 -0.87 -8.97
CA GLY A 182 7.34 -0.26 -10.18
C GLY A 182 8.30 -0.36 -11.36
N LEU A 183 9.56 0.03 -11.17
CA LEU A 183 10.60 -0.06 -12.20
C LEU A 183 10.85 -1.52 -12.63
N ALA A 184 10.93 -2.45 -11.68
CA ALA A 184 11.13 -3.87 -11.97
C ALA A 184 9.94 -4.50 -12.72
N SER A 185 8.73 -3.96 -12.59
CA SER A 185 7.56 -4.38 -13.37
C SER A 185 7.62 -3.95 -14.84
N GLY A 186 8.48 -2.98 -15.17
CA GLY A 186 8.59 -2.36 -16.50
C GLY A 186 7.66 -1.16 -16.71
N ALA A 187 6.96 -0.70 -15.65
CA ALA A 187 6.12 0.48 -15.69
C ALA A 187 6.94 1.78 -15.76
#